data_80caaf08a767f656fba55d4c6c1ec34d
#
_entry.id   80caaf08a767f656fba55d4c6c1ec34d
#
_cell.length_a   1.000
_cell.length_b   1.000
_cell.length_c   1.000
_cell.angle_alpha   90.00
_cell.angle_beta   90.00
_cell.angle_gamma   90.00
#
_symmetry.space_group_name_H-M   'P 1'
#
loop_
_entity.id
_entity.type
_entity.pdbx_description
1 polymer ?
#
loop_
_entity_poly.entity_id
_entity_poly.type
_entity_poly.pdbx_seq_one_letter_code
_entity_poly.pdbx_strand_id
1 'polypeptide(L)'
;MKKVFVAMIALFCSVSSFAQYSSGGFSLDEENLYWGVRFGLTSATLGGDLDLGAKTGMTLAGVVGLRASDSTPVFIESGLYYTERGAKKEKFRVGYNNLEVPILVKYGIKATDEIAILPFFGPYFSYAFNGKTKQVELDGTKSVGTFDEKRAFTGGLKRANMGFKLGCGAEYNKIYLEVGYQFGITNVCKNDDLSAHSNALFVNFGVNF
;
A
#
# COMPACT_ATOMS: atom_id res chain seq x y z
N MET A 1 21.51 4.20 0.36
CA MET A 1 20.32 3.87 1.17
C MET A 1 20.19 4.78 2.39
N LYS A 2 21.21 4.97 3.23
CA LYS A 2 21.13 5.87 4.41
C LYS A 2 20.77 7.33 4.06
N LYS A 3 21.28 7.88 2.95
CA LYS A 3 20.99 9.28 2.52
C LYS A 3 19.53 9.50 2.08
N VAL A 4 18.89 8.50 1.47
CA VAL A 4 17.47 8.55 1.07
C VAL A 4 16.56 8.46 2.29
N PHE A 5 16.94 7.66 3.30
CA PHE A 5 16.22 7.55 4.56
C PHE A 5 16.26 8.85 5.37
N VAL A 6 17.43 9.51 5.40
CA VAL A 6 17.60 10.83 6.05
C VAL A 6 16.80 11.91 5.32
N ALA A 7 16.81 11.90 3.97
CA ALA A 7 16.00 12.84 3.18
C ALA A 7 14.49 12.65 3.38
N MET A 8 14.02 11.40 3.52
CA MET A 8 12.64 11.10 3.85
C MET A 8 12.26 11.59 5.25
N ILE A 9 13.12 11.37 6.25
CA ILE A 9 12.91 11.89 7.62
C ILE A 9 12.90 13.42 7.62
N ALA A 10 13.82 14.08 6.90
CA ALA A 10 13.84 15.54 6.78
C ALA A 10 12.60 16.11 6.09
N LEU A 11 12.07 15.42 5.07
CA LEU A 11 10.79 15.78 4.43
C LEU A 11 9.62 15.64 5.41
N PHE A 12 9.58 14.59 6.23
CA PHE A 12 8.58 14.41 7.28
C PHE A 12 8.67 15.49 8.37
N CYS A 13 9.87 15.88 8.78
CA CYS A 13 10.06 16.94 9.79
C CYS A 13 9.67 18.33 9.28
N SER A 14 9.78 18.61 7.97
CA SER A 14 9.37 19.90 7.39
C SER A 14 7.85 20.04 7.30
N VAL A 15 7.10 18.95 7.21
CA VAL A 15 5.64 18.96 7.16
C VAL A 15 5.04 19.21 8.55
N SER A 16 5.73 18.82 9.63
CA SER A 16 5.27 19.04 11.00
C SER A 16 5.18 20.52 11.42
N SER A 17 5.82 21.43 10.68
CA SER A 17 5.73 22.87 10.94
C SER A 17 4.37 23.49 10.56
N PHE A 18 3.54 22.80 9.77
CA PHE A 18 2.20 23.25 9.43
C PHE A 18 1.12 22.68 10.36
N ALA A 19 1.48 21.79 11.28
CA ALA A 19 0.55 21.08 12.18
C ALA A 19 0.18 21.87 13.44
N GLN A 20 0.45 23.16 13.54
CA GLN A 20 0.13 23.98 14.71
C GLN A 20 -1.31 24.51 14.75
N TYR A 21 -2.16 24.10 13.82
CA TYR A 21 -3.57 24.49 13.82
C TYR A 21 -4.46 23.24 13.86
N SER A 22 -4.86 22.91 15.02
CA SER A 22 -6.03 22.16 15.48
C SER A 22 -5.68 21.18 16.60
N SER A 23 -6.14 21.46 17.78
CA SER A 23 -6.08 20.57 18.95
C SER A 23 -7.27 19.62 19.04
N GLY A 24 -7.99 19.42 17.92
CA GLY A 24 -9.13 18.51 17.79
C GLY A 24 -8.75 17.22 17.05
N GLY A 25 -9.41 16.11 17.33
CA GLY A 25 -9.40 14.92 16.49
C GLY A 25 -10.04 15.20 15.13
N PHE A 26 -9.91 14.28 14.17
CA PHE A 26 -10.53 14.38 12.86
C PHE A 26 -12.02 14.71 13.00
N SER A 27 -12.42 15.89 12.56
CA SER A 27 -13.80 16.33 12.55
C SER A 27 -14.36 16.18 11.14
N LEU A 28 -15.36 15.33 10.97
CA LEU A 28 -16.08 15.21 9.69
C LEU A 28 -16.72 16.52 9.24
N ASP A 29 -16.86 17.49 10.14
CA ASP A 29 -17.62 18.70 9.90
C ASP A 29 -16.74 19.94 9.63
N GLU A 30 -15.47 19.96 10.06
CA GLU A 30 -14.67 21.20 10.09
C GLU A 30 -13.35 21.18 9.31
N GLU A 31 -12.78 20.00 9.01
CA GLU A 31 -11.46 19.96 8.37
C GLU A 31 -11.54 19.71 6.86
N ASN A 32 -11.02 20.63 6.09
CA ASN A 32 -10.88 20.49 4.64
C ASN A 32 -9.62 19.72 4.23
N LEU A 33 -8.63 19.62 5.08
CA LEU A 33 -7.35 18.98 4.83
C LEU A 33 -6.89 18.23 6.07
N TYR A 34 -6.50 16.97 5.91
CA TYR A 34 -5.81 16.21 6.95
C TYR A 34 -4.58 15.52 6.38
N TRP A 35 -3.65 15.19 7.23
CA TRP A 35 -2.50 14.34 6.89
C TRP A 35 -2.32 13.25 7.95
N GLY A 36 -1.66 12.18 7.58
CA GLY A 36 -1.49 11.08 8.50
C GLY A 36 -0.35 10.15 8.15
N VAL A 37 -0.04 9.28 9.09
CA VAL A 37 0.91 8.18 8.90
C VAL A 37 0.19 6.85 9.04
N ARG A 38 0.62 5.87 8.27
CA ARG A 38 0.08 4.51 8.27
C ARG A 38 1.21 3.51 8.40
N PHE A 39 1.01 2.47 9.20
CA PHE A 39 1.87 1.31 9.22
C PHE A 39 1.00 0.05 9.34
N GLY A 40 1.43 -1.05 8.80
CA GLY A 40 0.61 -2.25 8.84
C GLY A 40 1.23 -3.45 8.19
N LEU A 41 0.36 -4.44 7.98
CA LEU A 41 0.70 -5.71 7.38
C LEU A 41 -0.07 -5.91 6.08
N THR A 42 0.61 -6.49 5.13
CA THR A 42 0.06 -6.84 3.82
C THR A 42 0.27 -8.33 3.57
N SER A 43 -0.77 -9.03 3.18
CA SER A 43 -0.71 -10.40 2.70
C SER A 43 -0.92 -10.40 1.20
N ALA A 44 0.18 -10.51 0.45
CA ALA A 44 0.17 -10.42 -1.01
C ALA A 44 0.23 -11.79 -1.67
N THR A 45 -0.45 -11.92 -2.79
CA THR A 45 -0.44 -13.10 -3.66
C THR A 45 -0.14 -12.72 -5.10
N LEU A 46 0.35 -13.67 -5.87
CA LEU A 46 0.43 -13.58 -7.32
C LEU A 46 -0.53 -14.62 -7.90
N GLY A 47 -1.73 -14.17 -8.25
CA GLY A 47 -2.76 -15.00 -8.87
C GLY A 47 -2.60 -15.05 -10.38
N GLY A 48 -3.41 -15.90 -11.05
CA GLY A 48 -3.32 -16.22 -12.48
C GLY A 48 -2.56 -17.51 -12.70
N ASP A 49 -1.82 -17.63 -13.79
CA ASP A 49 -1.11 -18.85 -14.17
C ASP A 49 0.00 -19.26 -13.18
N LEU A 50 0.50 -18.31 -12.40
CA LEU A 50 1.54 -18.59 -11.41
C LEU A 50 0.99 -19.22 -10.11
N ASP A 51 -0.25 -18.93 -9.76
CA ASP A 51 -0.95 -19.41 -8.57
C ASP A 51 -0.01 -19.59 -7.35
N LEU A 52 0.64 -18.51 -6.97
CA LEU A 52 1.57 -18.49 -5.84
C LEU A 52 0.85 -18.04 -4.57
N GLY A 53 1.04 -18.80 -3.51
CA GLY A 53 0.42 -18.55 -2.21
C GLY A 53 0.86 -17.24 -1.54
N ALA A 54 0.14 -16.86 -0.51
CA ALA A 54 0.32 -15.59 0.18
C ALA A 54 1.69 -15.45 0.85
N LYS A 55 2.25 -14.24 0.75
CA LYS A 55 3.42 -13.79 1.51
C LYS A 55 3.08 -12.53 2.28
N THR A 56 3.34 -12.57 3.58
CA THR A 56 3.19 -11.39 4.44
C THR A 56 4.35 -10.42 4.23
N GLY A 57 4.04 -9.15 4.19
CA GLY A 57 4.97 -8.03 4.14
C GLY A 57 4.51 -6.89 5.04
N MET A 58 5.31 -5.85 5.12
CA MET A 58 5.02 -4.64 5.90
C MET A 58 4.60 -3.50 4.99
N THR A 59 3.83 -2.58 5.56
CA THR A 59 3.43 -1.32 4.92
C THR A 59 3.82 -0.15 5.82
N LEU A 60 4.34 0.91 5.22
CA LEU A 60 4.57 2.21 5.85
C LEU A 60 4.15 3.30 4.87
N ALA A 61 3.38 4.31 5.32
CA ALA A 61 2.94 5.37 4.45
C ALA A 61 2.78 6.72 5.14
N GLY A 62 2.91 7.78 4.33
CA GLY A 62 2.42 9.11 4.63
C GLY A 62 1.25 9.43 3.70
N VAL A 63 0.16 9.94 4.25
CA VAL A 63 -1.07 10.22 3.51
C VAL A 63 -1.50 11.67 3.69
N VAL A 64 -2.23 12.17 2.72
CA VAL A 64 -2.90 13.45 2.74
C VAL A 64 -4.30 13.28 2.17
N GLY A 65 -5.29 13.84 2.81
CA GLY A 65 -6.67 13.81 2.37
C GLY A 65 -7.30 15.19 2.35
N LEU A 66 -8.15 15.41 1.36
CA LEU A 66 -8.90 16.63 1.14
C LEU A 66 -10.39 16.32 1.17
N ARG A 67 -11.17 17.15 1.85
CA ARG A 67 -12.62 17.12 1.74
C ARG A 67 -13.04 17.58 0.35
N ALA A 68 -13.80 16.76 -0.36
CA ALA A 68 -14.21 17.01 -1.73
C ALA A 68 -15.51 17.84 -1.83
N SER A 69 -16.29 17.92 -0.74
CA SER A 69 -17.58 18.62 -0.72
C SER A 69 -17.91 19.15 0.67
N ASP A 70 -18.37 20.39 0.75
CA ASP A 70 -18.80 21.00 2.03
C ASP A 70 -20.15 20.43 2.51
N SER A 71 -20.97 19.92 1.62
CA SER A 71 -22.32 19.40 1.92
C SER A 71 -22.34 17.90 2.24
N THR A 72 -21.30 17.15 1.86
CA THR A 72 -21.21 15.70 2.07
C THR A 72 -19.84 15.30 2.60
N PRO A 73 -19.76 14.35 3.53
CA PRO A 73 -18.50 13.90 4.12
C PRO A 73 -17.71 12.99 3.15
N VAL A 74 -17.40 13.52 1.97
CA VAL A 74 -16.60 12.84 0.94
C VAL A 74 -15.19 13.40 0.96
N PHE A 75 -14.20 12.51 1.03
CA PHE A 75 -12.79 12.85 1.07
C PHE A 75 -12.04 12.17 -0.08
N ILE A 76 -11.06 12.86 -0.64
CA ILE A 76 -10.09 12.27 -1.56
C ILE A 76 -8.76 12.18 -0.81
N GLU A 77 -8.29 10.96 -0.61
CA GLU A 77 -7.01 10.69 0.05
C GLU A 77 -6.01 10.13 -0.96
N SER A 78 -4.79 10.65 -0.89
CA SER A 78 -3.64 10.11 -1.58
C SER A 78 -2.46 10.01 -0.61
N GLY A 79 -1.35 9.42 -1.06
CA GLY A 79 -0.16 9.29 -0.23
C GLY A 79 0.93 8.51 -0.90
N LEU A 80 2.05 8.40 -0.20
CA LEU A 80 3.17 7.57 -0.62
C LEU A 80 3.31 6.38 0.32
N TYR A 81 3.10 5.19 -0.22
CA TYR A 81 3.15 3.93 0.49
C TYR A 81 4.42 3.16 0.10
N TYR A 82 5.24 2.82 1.08
CA TYR A 82 6.22 1.75 0.96
C TYR A 82 5.54 0.45 1.34
N THR A 83 5.55 -0.54 0.45
CA THR A 83 4.95 -1.84 0.70
C THR A 83 5.88 -2.98 0.33
N GLU A 84 6.00 -3.95 1.21
CA GLU A 84 6.66 -5.21 0.91
C GLU A 84 5.62 -6.19 0.38
N ARG A 85 5.88 -6.75 -0.79
CA ARG A 85 5.01 -7.71 -1.44
C ARG A 85 5.74 -8.95 -1.87
N GLY A 86 5.00 -9.93 -2.31
CA GLY A 86 5.54 -11.14 -2.89
C GLY A 86 4.57 -12.30 -2.82
N ALA A 87 5.10 -13.47 -3.10
CA ALA A 87 4.38 -14.72 -3.05
C ALA A 87 5.33 -15.85 -2.68
N LYS A 88 4.81 -16.95 -2.19
CA LYS A 88 5.58 -18.15 -1.85
C LYS A 88 4.83 -19.41 -2.29
N LYS A 89 5.59 -20.41 -2.78
CA LYS A 89 5.07 -21.75 -3.05
C LYS A 89 6.19 -22.73 -2.80
N GLU A 90 6.01 -23.62 -1.84
CA GLU A 90 7.00 -24.67 -1.48
C GLU A 90 8.45 -24.17 -1.48
N LYS A 91 9.18 -24.44 -2.57
CA LYS A 91 10.60 -24.11 -2.74
C LYS A 91 10.87 -22.71 -3.30
N PHE A 92 9.81 -21.96 -3.69
CA PHE A 92 9.94 -20.64 -4.27
C PHE A 92 9.46 -19.56 -3.33
N ARG A 93 10.24 -18.48 -3.23
CA ARG A 93 9.85 -17.25 -2.54
C ARG A 93 10.19 -16.06 -3.41
N VAL A 94 9.17 -15.34 -3.84
CA VAL A 94 9.29 -14.06 -4.53
C VAL A 94 9.07 -12.97 -3.49
N GLY A 95 9.95 -11.98 -3.46
CA GLY A 95 9.79 -10.82 -2.61
C GLY A 95 10.22 -9.57 -3.36
N TYR A 96 9.44 -8.50 -3.26
CA TYR A 96 9.78 -7.21 -3.85
C TYR A 96 9.17 -6.07 -3.04
N ASN A 97 9.81 -4.91 -3.16
CA ASN A 97 9.44 -3.70 -2.45
C ASN A 97 8.93 -2.68 -3.46
N ASN A 98 7.76 -2.12 -3.16
CA ASN A 98 7.07 -1.14 -3.98
C ASN A 98 7.03 0.22 -3.32
N LEU A 99 7.04 1.25 -4.17
CA LEU A 99 6.43 2.54 -3.86
C LEU A 99 5.06 2.57 -4.55
N GLU A 100 4.04 2.99 -3.82
CA GLU A 100 2.66 2.99 -4.29
C GLU A 100 2.01 4.34 -3.98
N VAL A 101 1.26 4.85 -4.95
CA VAL A 101 0.45 6.06 -4.86
C VAL A 101 -1.00 5.70 -5.18
N PRO A 102 -1.88 5.61 -4.19
CA PRO A 102 -3.31 5.46 -4.39
C PRO A 102 -3.98 6.82 -4.56
N ILE A 103 -5.16 6.83 -5.16
CA ILE A 103 -6.12 7.94 -5.13
C ILE A 103 -7.44 7.34 -4.66
N LEU A 104 -7.79 7.58 -3.40
CA LEU A 104 -8.93 6.94 -2.75
C LEU A 104 -10.04 7.96 -2.51
N VAL A 105 -11.25 7.60 -2.89
CA VAL A 105 -12.46 8.29 -2.46
C VAL A 105 -12.94 7.62 -1.20
N LYS A 106 -13.10 8.38 -0.11
CA LYS A 106 -13.58 7.94 1.20
C LYS A 106 -14.90 8.62 1.50
N TYR A 107 -15.81 7.89 2.09
CA TYR A 107 -17.08 8.45 2.57
C TYR A 107 -17.14 8.32 4.09
N GLY A 108 -17.34 9.46 4.77
CA GLY A 108 -17.41 9.51 6.23
C GLY A 108 -18.81 9.20 6.75
N ILE A 109 -18.94 8.17 7.55
CA ILE A 109 -20.17 7.79 8.24
C ILE A 109 -19.96 7.97 9.73
N LYS A 110 -20.67 8.88 10.37
CA LYS A 110 -20.68 9.00 11.83
C LYS A 110 -21.39 7.78 12.44
N ALA A 111 -20.65 6.90 13.08
CA ALA A 111 -21.22 5.78 13.83
C ALA A 111 -21.58 6.22 15.26
N THR A 112 -20.74 7.06 15.86
CA THR A 112 -20.96 7.77 17.13
C THR A 112 -20.35 9.17 17.05
N ASP A 113 -20.50 9.98 18.09
CA ASP A 113 -19.84 11.32 18.15
C ASP A 113 -18.32 11.23 18.11
N GLU A 114 -17.74 10.10 18.48
CA GLU A 114 -16.29 9.89 18.55
C GLU A 114 -15.75 8.94 17.45
N ILE A 115 -16.63 8.15 16.80
CA ILE A 115 -16.22 7.11 15.84
C ILE A 115 -16.80 7.42 14.47
N ALA A 116 -15.92 7.54 13.50
CA ALA A 116 -16.24 7.62 12.08
C ALA A 116 -15.85 6.32 11.35
N ILE A 117 -16.72 5.85 10.47
CA ILE A 117 -16.47 4.74 9.56
C ILE A 117 -16.23 5.32 8.17
N LEU A 118 -15.15 4.91 7.53
CA LEU A 118 -14.70 5.47 6.27
C LEU A 118 -14.51 4.36 5.21
N PRO A 119 -15.59 3.85 4.60
CA PRO A 119 -15.45 3.03 3.41
C PRO A 119 -14.72 3.81 2.31
N PHE A 120 -13.87 3.11 1.58
CA PHE A 120 -13.08 3.72 0.52
C PHE A 120 -12.93 2.82 -0.69
N PHE A 121 -12.76 3.48 -1.83
CA PHE A 121 -12.45 2.84 -3.10
C PHE A 121 -11.63 3.80 -3.97
N GLY A 122 -10.73 3.25 -4.78
CA GLY A 122 -9.99 4.03 -5.77
C GLY A 122 -8.87 3.28 -6.45
N PRO A 123 -8.31 3.86 -7.52
CA PRO A 123 -7.16 3.31 -8.22
C PRO A 123 -5.88 3.49 -7.42
N TYR A 124 -4.89 2.64 -7.73
CA TYR A 124 -3.52 2.83 -7.28
C TYR A 124 -2.54 2.54 -8.42
N PHE A 125 -1.42 3.22 -8.37
CA PHE A 125 -0.23 2.94 -9.17
C PHE A 125 0.91 2.53 -8.24
N SER A 126 1.67 1.51 -8.62
CA SER A 126 2.85 1.07 -7.86
C SER A 126 4.04 0.78 -8.75
N TYR A 127 5.23 1.03 -8.22
CA TYR A 127 6.49 0.76 -8.87
C TYR A 127 7.44 -0.01 -7.96
N ALA A 128 7.85 -1.19 -8.41
CA ALA A 128 8.77 -2.05 -7.69
C ALA A 128 10.22 -1.66 -7.98
N PHE A 129 10.94 -1.23 -6.96
CA PHE A 129 12.31 -0.77 -7.10
C PHE A 129 13.36 -1.82 -6.72
N ASN A 130 13.01 -2.78 -5.88
CA ASN A 130 13.90 -3.85 -5.43
C ASN A 130 13.12 -5.16 -5.28
N GLY A 131 13.74 -6.28 -5.61
CA GLY A 131 13.14 -7.59 -5.43
C GLY A 131 14.12 -8.74 -5.60
N LYS A 132 13.91 -9.81 -4.82
CA LYS A 132 14.69 -11.04 -4.88
C LYS A 132 13.76 -12.25 -4.91
N THR A 133 14.04 -13.15 -5.82
CA THR A 133 13.44 -14.48 -5.90
C THR A 133 14.42 -15.49 -5.34
N LYS A 134 14.00 -16.28 -4.36
CA LYS A 134 14.78 -17.36 -3.76
C LYS A 134 14.19 -18.68 -4.18
N GLN A 135 15.03 -19.57 -4.65
CA GLN A 135 14.72 -20.96 -4.94
C GLN A 135 15.55 -21.86 -4.04
N VAL A 136 14.89 -22.76 -3.31
CA VAL A 136 15.55 -23.75 -2.49
C VAL A 136 15.78 -25.01 -3.33
N GLU A 137 17.03 -25.30 -3.64
CA GLU A 137 17.47 -26.55 -4.30
C GLU A 137 18.10 -27.48 -3.25
N LEU A 138 18.25 -28.76 -3.63
CA LEU A 138 18.89 -29.77 -2.77
C LEU A 138 20.33 -29.41 -2.39
N ASP A 139 20.98 -28.60 -3.21
CA ASP A 139 22.39 -28.19 -3.11
C ASP A 139 22.59 -26.77 -2.57
N GLY A 140 21.51 -26.12 -2.10
CA GLY A 140 21.55 -24.79 -1.52
C GLY A 140 20.45 -23.85 -1.97
N THR A 141 20.50 -22.60 -1.51
CA THR A 141 19.50 -21.59 -1.88
C THR A 141 20.08 -20.66 -2.96
N LYS A 142 19.55 -20.72 -4.17
CA LYS A 142 19.85 -19.75 -5.24
C LYS A 142 18.98 -18.50 -5.10
N SER A 143 19.59 -17.32 -5.16
CA SER A 143 18.91 -16.03 -5.09
C SER A 143 19.15 -15.26 -6.39
N VAL A 144 18.07 -14.87 -7.05
CA VAL A 144 18.08 -14.14 -8.33
C VAL A 144 17.22 -12.88 -8.22
N GLY A 145 17.56 -11.85 -9.00
CA GLY A 145 16.72 -10.65 -9.06
C GLY A 145 15.32 -10.98 -9.60
N THR A 146 14.28 -10.56 -8.92
CA THR A 146 12.88 -10.82 -9.31
C THR A 146 12.54 -10.22 -10.69
N PHE A 147 13.25 -9.18 -11.09
CA PHE A 147 13.05 -8.47 -12.35
C PHE A 147 14.03 -8.89 -13.46
N ASP A 148 14.88 -9.87 -13.19
CA ASP A 148 15.84 -10.40 -14.16
C ASP A 148 15.15 -11.39 -15.10
N GLU A 149 15.06 -11.02 -16.37
CA GLU A 149 14.34 -11.76 -17.41
C GLU A 149 15.00 -13.10 -17.73
N LYS A 150 16.33 -13.15 -17.68
CA LYS A 150 17.10 -14.34 -18.09
C LYS A 150 17.25 -15.39 -16.97
N ARG A 151 17.12 -14.98 -15.73
CA ARG A 151 17.44 -15.80 -14.56
C ARG A 151 16.26 -16.09 -13.63
N ALA A 152 15.19 -15.29 -13.71
CA ALA A 152 14.01 -15.53 -12.91
C ALA A 152 13.18 -16.67 -13.50
N PHE A 153 12.74 -17.60 -12.67
CA PHE A 153 11.89 -18.74 -13.04
C PHE A 153 10.62 -18.34 -13.79
N THR A 154 10.11 -17.13 -13.52
CA THR A 154 8.90 -16.56 -14.14
C THR A 154 9.20 -15.74 -15.41
N GLY A 155 10.41 -15.78 -15.94
CA GLY A 155 10.82 -14.87 -17.03
C GLY A 155 10.97 -13.41 -16.58
N GLY A 156 10.93 -13.16 -15.27
CA GLY A 156 10.98 -11.82 -14.67
C GLY A 156 9.62 -11.15 -14.50
N LEU A 157 9.53 -10.27 -13.49
CA LEU A 157 8.33 -9.47 -13.26
C LEU A 157 8.49 -8.06 -13.81
N LYS A 158 7.40 -7.47 -14.25
CA LYS A 158 7.29 -6.02 -14.57
C LYS A 158 7.37 -5.23 -13.27
N ARG A 159 7.96 -4.04 -13.32
CA ARG A 159 8.10 -3.17 -12.14
C ARG A 159 6.85 -2.34 -11.86
N ALA A 160 6.19 -1.89 -12.93
CA ALA A 160 4.97 -1.11 -12.84
C ALA A 160 3.75 -2.00 -12.70
N ASN A 161 2.87 -1.64 -11.78
CA ASN A 161 1.60 -2.31 -11.57
C ASN A 161 0.53 -1.27 -11.22
N MET A 162 -0.67 -1.49 -11.73
CA MET A 162 -1.85 -0.67 -11.48
C MET A 162 -3.02 -1.56 -11.07
N GLY A 163 -3.95 -0.98 -10.34
CA GLY A 163 -5.14 -1.68 -9.91
C GLY A 163 -6.08 -0.80 -9.11
N PHE A 164 -6.94 -1.45 -8.36
CA PHE A 164 -7.89 -0.79 -7.46
C PHE A 164 -7.71 -1.26 -6.03
N LYS A 165 -7.96 -0.35 -5.10
CA LYS A 165 -8.09 -0.59 -3.66
C LYS A 165 -9.54 -0.41 -3.26
N LEU A 166 -10.03 -1.28 -2.42
CA LEU A 166 -11.27 -1.07 -1.70
C LEU A 166 -11.11 -1.53 -0.25
N GLY A 167 -11.87 -0.92 0.64
CA GLY A 167 -11.81 -1.28 2.05
C GLY A 167 -12.66 -0.38 2.92
N CYS A 168 -12.44 -0.51 4.21
CA CYS A 168 -13.11 0.28 5.21
C CYS A 168 -12.12 0.71 6.29
N GLY A 169 -12.13 1.98 6.62
CA GLY A 169 -11.42 2.55 7.75
C GLY A 169 -12.36 2.81 8.91
N ALA A 170 -11.82 2.84 10.11
CA ALA A 170 -12.47 3.34 11.30
C ALA A 170 -11.55 4.34 11.97
N GLU A 171 -12.08 5.47 12.37
CA GLU A 171 -11.35 6.52 13.07
C GLU A 171 -11.98 6.79 14.42
N TYR A 172 -11.13 6.82 15.43
CA TYR A 172 -11.47 7.21 16.80
C TYR A 172 -10.50 8.30 17.25
N ASN A 173 -10.99 9.50 17.45
CA ASN A 173 -10.15 10.69 17.65
C ASN A 173 -9.13 10.84 16.49
N LYS A 174 -7.85 10.62 16.77
CA LYS A 174 -6.75 10.67 15.77
C LYS A 174 -6.27 9.29 15.34
N ILE A 175 -6.76 8.25 16.01
CA ILE A 175 -6.36 6.87 15.72
C ILE A 175 -7.17 6.35 14.55
N TYR A 176 -6.49 5.83 13.56
CA TYR A 176 -7.08 5.29 12.35
C TYR A 176 -6.70 3.82 12.16
N LEU A 177 -7.69 2.99 11.89
CA LEU A 177 -7.51 1.59 11.52
C LEU A 177 -8.21 1.35 10.19
N GLU A 178 -7.55 0.66 9.27
CA GLU A 178 -8.17 0.27 8.01
C GLU A 178 -7.89 -1.19 7.66
N VAL A 179 -8.87 -1.81 7.03
CA VAL A 179 -8.75 -3.11 6.38
C VAL A 179 -9.24 -2.99 4.95
N GLY A 180 -8.53 -3.62 4.02
CA GLY A 180 -8.90 -3.54 2.63
C GLY A 180 -8.21 -4.57 1.76
N TYR A 181 -8.65 -4.58 0.52
CA TYR A 181 -8.14 -5.47 -0.51
C TYR A 181 -7.68 -4.66 -1.73
N GLN A 182 -6.59 -5.12 -2.34
CA GLN A 182 -6.04 -4.58 -3.58
C GLN A 182 -6.15 -5.60 -4.69
N PHE A 183 -6.67 -5.15 -5.83
CA PHE A 183 -6.75 -5.93 -7.06
C PHE A 183 -5.77 -5.35 -8.07
N GLY A 184 -4.74 -6.11 -8.45
CA GLY A 184 -3.89 -5.78 -9.59
C GLY A 184 -4.60 -6.11 -10.89
N ILE A 185 -4.75 -5.13 -11.77
CA ILE A 185 -5.36 -5.32 -13.10
C ILE A 185 -4.33 -5.51 -14.20
N THR A 186 -3.10 -5.06 -13.97
CA THR A 186 -2.02 -5.25 -14.95
C THR A 186 -1.38 -6.62 -14.82
N ASN A 187 -1.06 -7.24 -15.96
CA ASN A 187 -0.21 -8.42 -15.98
C ASN A 187 1.22 -8.04 -15.55
N VAL A 188 1.65 -8.58 -14.41
CA VAL A 188 2.99 -8.33 -13.86
C VAL A 188 4.07 -9.28 -14.39
N CYS A 189 3.71 -10.28 -15.21
CA CYS A 189 4.71 -11.11 -15.92
C CYS A 189 5.29 -10.36 -17.13
N LYS A 190 6.58 -10.51 -17.37
CA LYS A 190 7.23 -10.05 -18.60
C LYS A 190 7.03 -11.02 -19.74
N ASN A 191 6.92 -12.31 -19.43
CA ASN A 191 6.57 -13.31 -20.43
C ASN A 191 5.08 -13.15 -20.80
N ASP A 192 4.79 -12.88 -22.05
CA ASP A 192 3.43 -12.64 -22.55
C ASP A 192 2.58 -13.92 -22.57
N ASP A 193 3.20 -15.11 -22.55
CA ASP A 193 2.49 -16.39 -22.43
C ASP A 193 1.95 -16.68 -21.02
N LEU A 194 2.36 -15.89 -20.02
CA LEU A 194 1.96 -16.05 -18.64
C LEU A 194 1.22 -14.81 -18.14
N SER A 195 0.10 -15.02 -17.49
CA SER A 195 -0.67 -13.95 -16.83
C SER A 195 -0.55 -14.08 -15.33
N ALA A 196 -0.14 -12.99 -14.66
CA ALA A 196 -0.16 -12.92 -13.22
C ALA A 196 -0.58 -11.53 -12.74
N HIS A 197 -1.40 -11.52 -11.71
CA HIS A 197 -1.92 -10.31 -11.08
C HIS A 197 -1.50 -10.26 -9.62
N SER A 198 -1.03 -9.10 -9.18
CA SER A 198 -0.63 -8.91 -7.78
C SER A 198 -1.82 -8.45 -6.96
N ASN A 199 -2.35 -9.34 -6.13
CA ASN A 199 -3.44 -9.04 -5.21
C ASN A 199 -2.92 -8.98 -3.77
N ALA A 200 -3.59 -8.23 -2.90
CA ALA A 200 -3.17 -8.15 -1.51
C ALA A 200 -4.34 -7.79 -0.57
N LEU A 201 -4.43 -8.50 0.53
CA LEU A 201 -5.17 -8.10 1.71
C LEU A 201 -4.25 -7.26 2.59
N PHE A 202 -4.75 -6.16 3.15
CA PHE A 202 -3.96 -5.33 4.05
C PHE A 202 -4.75 -4.89 5.28
N VAL A 203 -4.02 -4.71 6.37
CA VAL A 203 -4.50 -4.10 7.61
C VAL A 203 -3.48 -3.06 8.01
N ASN A 204 -3.90 -1.80 8.08
CA ASN A 204 -3.05 -0.68 8.47
C ASN A 204 -3.62 0.02 9.70
N PHE A 205 -2.72 0.40 10.57
CA PHE A 205 -2.96 1.26 11.71
C PHE A 205 -2.31 2.61 11.45
N GLY A 206 -2.91 3.69 11.93
CA GLY A 206 -2.37 5.02 11.69
C GLY A 206 -2.86 6.08 12.63
N VAL A 207 -2.35 7.28 12.41
CA VAL A 207 -2.75 8.49 13.11
C VAL A 207 -2.99 9.58 12.07
N ASN A 208 -4.11 10.28 12.20
CA ASN A 208 -4.46 11.47 11.40
C ASN A 208 -4.23 12.74 12.23
N PHE A 209 -3.80 13.81 11.55
CA PHE A 209 -3.51 15.11 12.13
C PHE A 209 -4.14 16.20 11.30
#